data_32471476681640eed9e2ec4a56bab8ac
#
_entry.id   32471476681640eed9e2ec4a56bab8ac
#
_cell.length_a   1.000
_cell.length_b   1.000
_cell.length_c   1.000
_cell.angle_alpha   90.00
_cell.angle_beta   90.00
_cell.angle_gamma   90.00
#
_symmetry.space_group_name_H-M   'P 1'
#
loop_
_entity.id
_entity.type
_entity.pdbx_description
1 polymer ?
#
loop_
_entity_poly.entity_id
_entity_poly.type
_entity_poly.pdbx_seq_one_letter_code
_entity_poly.pdbx_strand_id
1 'polypeptide(L)'
;MEKDDVLLRLGEEFDDYAAECDSALRIAMAEILNVREFMERSGERSPFDSVDSRLKTFESTINKCSERGYPLNISVIKERVRDIAGIRIVTPFRDDIETVINAIEHIHRINIDQIKDYVAEPKTNGYMSIHLNTQIQIFVPDKGSRIIPVEIQVRDKAMDLWATVEHVLRYKNDNPSPEVYRQFKAVAEILNEFDRMAMDLRDFDPEIAAENTRSALSGLSTPASPNTKNPTD
;
A
#
# COMPACT_ATOMS: atom_id res chain seq x y z
N MET A 1 31.92 15.68 26.95
CA MET A 1 31.62 15.26 25.61
C MET A 1 30.45 16.12 25.14
N GLU A 2 30.66 17.02 24.22
CA GLU A 2 29.65 17.96 23.76
C GLU A 2 28.54 17.21 23.01
N LYS A 3 27.32 17.72 23.06
CA LYS A 3 26.12 17.12 22.43
C LYS A 3 26.33 16.89 20.91
N ASP A 4 27.12 17.74 20.30
CA ASP A 4 27.47 17.69 18.87
C ASP A 4 28.35 16.47 18.54
N ASP A 5 29.31 16.10 19.42
CA ASP A 5 30.17 14.92 19.25
C ASP A 5 29.33 13.62 19.30
N VAL A 6 28.29 13.58 20.13
CA VAL A 6 27.40 12.42 20.24
C VAL A 6 26.57 12.25 18.96
N LEU A 7 26.02 13.35 18.44
CA LEU A 7 25.24 13.33 17.20
C LEU A 7 26.10 13.00 15.98
N LEU A 8 27.34 13.48 15.94
CA LEU A 8 28.27 13.17 14.85
C LEU A 8 28.58 11.66 14.80
N ARG A 9 28.94 11.06 15.94
CA ARG A 9 29.17 9.61 16.03
C ARG A 9 27.94 8.79 15.67
N LEU A 10 26.77 9.20 16.16
CA LEU A 10 25.51 8.53 15.82
C LEU A 10 25.23 8.61 14.32
N GLY A 11 25.59 9.73 13.65
CA GLY A 11 25.49 9.90 12.22
C GLY A 11 26.36 8.89 11.46
N GLU A 12 27.64 8.74 11.86
CA GLU A 12 28.55 7.76 11.26
C GLU A 12 28.04 6.31 11.44
N GLU A 13 27.57 5.96 12.65
CA GLU A 13 26.99 4.63 12.92
C GLU A 13 25.69 4.40 12.12
N PHE A 14 24.92 5.47 11.88
CA PHE A 14 23.71 5.39 11.07
C PHE A 14 24.04 5.20 9.59
N ASP A 15 25.05 5.88 9.05
CA ASP A 15 25.48 5.75 7.66
C ASP A 15 25.92 4.30 7.34
N ASP A 16 26.67 3.67 8.26
CA ASP A 16 27.03 2.27 8.18
C ASP A 16 25.78 1.36 8.12
N TYR A 17 24.79 1.65 8.98
CA TYR A 17 23.55 0.88 9.00
C TYR A 17 22.66 1.17 7.79
N ALA A 18 22.62 2.40 7.30
CA ALA A 18 21.90 2.76 6.09
C ALA A 18 22.45 2.03 4.86
N ALA A 19 23.77 1.79 4.78
CA ALA A 19 24.36 0.98 3.73
C ALA A 19 23.92 -0.50 3.81
N GLU A 20 23.79 -1.07 5.02
CA GLU A 20 23.22 -2.39 5.22
C GLU A 20 21.73 -2.43 4.79
N CYS A 21 20.95 -1.40 5.15
CA CYS A 21 19.55 -1.23 4.73
C CYS A 21 19.41 -1.09 3.21
N ASP A 22 20.27 -0.34 2.54
CA ASP A 22 20.28 -0.21 1.09
C ASP A 22 20.55 -1.54 0.38
N SER A 23 21.48 -2.33 0.93
CA SER A 23 21.76 -3.67 0.40
C SER A 23 20.53 -4.59 0.49
N ALA A 24 19.84 -4.60 1.62
CA ALA A 24 18.60 -5.36 1.81
C ALA A 24 17.49 -4.88 0.88
N LEU A 25 17.36 -3.56 0.74
CA LEU A 25 16.38 -2.92 -0.12
C LEU A 25 16.55 -3.33 -1.59
N ARG A 26 17.78 -3.33 -2.09
CA ARG A 26 18.08 -3.76 -3.47
C ARG A 26 17.74 -5.22 -3.70
N ILE A 27 17.99 -6.11 -2.74
CA ILE A 27 17.61 -7.53 -2.84
C ILE A 27 16.10 -7.66 -2.92
N ALA A 28 15.35 -7.04 -1.99
CA ALA A 28 13.90 -7.10 -1.97
C ALA A 28 13.28 -6.51 -3.25
N MET A 29 13.80 -5.37 -3.73
CA MET A 29 13.35 -4.75 -4.98
C MET A 29 13.56 -5.66 -6.19
N ALA A 30 14.72 -6.32 -6.29
CA ALA A 30 15.01 -7.22 -7.41
C ALA A 30 14.03 -8.41 -7.45
N GLU A 31 13.72 -9.00 -6.30
CA GLU A 31 12.76 -10.10 -6.19
C GLU A 31 11.33 -9.65 -6.57
N ILE A 32 10.87 -8.50 -6.06
CA ILE A 32 9.54 -7.96 -6.36
C ILE A 32 9.42 -7.59 -7.86
N LEU A 33 10.44 -6.96 -8.43
CA LEU A 33 10.43 -6.61 -9.86
C LEU A 33 10.45 -7.85 -10.76
N ASN A 34 11.13 -8.92 -10.37
CA ASN A 34 11.07 -10.20 -11.07
C ASN A 34 9.64 -10.76 -11.06
N VAL A 35 8.96 -10.77 -9.90
CA VAL A 35 7.56 -11.23 -9.79
C VAL A 35 6.66 -10.39 -10.69
N ARG A 36 6.79 -9.07 -10.64
CA ARG A 36 6.05 -8.16 -11.51
C ARG A 36 6.25 -8.52 -12.99
N GLU A 37 7.50 -8.69 -13.44
CA GLU A 37 7.83 -9.01 -14.83
C GLU A 37 7.21 -10.34 -15.27
N PHE A 38 7.23 -11.38 -14.42
CA PHE A 38 6.58 -12.65 -14.71
C PHE A 38 5.07 -12.53 -14.84
N MET A 39 4.42 -11.75 -13.96
CA MET A 39 2.98 -11.50 -14.02
C MET A 39 2.59 -10.72 -15.28
N GLU A 40 3.38 -9.72 -15.68
CA GLU A 40 3.15 -8.96 -16.92
C GLU A 40 3.28 -9.82 -18.18
N ARG A 41 4.13 -10.85 -18.17
CA ARG A 41 4.31 -11.78 -19.28
C ARG A 41 3.19 -12.82 -19.42
N SER A 42 2.37 -13.03 -18.39
CA SER A 42 1.27 -14.01 -18.44
C SER A 42 0.16 -13.64 -19.45
N GLY A 43 0.15 -12.39 -19.92
CA GLY A 43 -0.85 -11.85 -20.85
C GLY A 43 -2.13 -11.38 -20.16
N GLU A 44 -2.21 -11.51 -18.85
CA GLU A 44 -3.26 -10.92 -18.04
C GLU A 44 -2.90 -9.49 -17.63
N ARG A 45 -3.89 -8.73 -17.13
CA ARG A 45 -3.66 -7.40 -16.59
C ARG A 45 -2.70 -7.48 -15.38
N SER A 46 -1.63 -6.68 -15.40
CA SER A 46 -0.71 -6.60 -14.27
C SER A 46 -1.41 -6.08 -13.00
N PRO A 47 -1.24 -6.76 -11.86
CA PRO A 47 -1.69 -6.24 -10.57
C PRO A 47 -0.77 -5.13 -10.01
N PHE A 48 0.33 -4.81 -10.70
CA PHE A 48 1.25 -3.75 -10.33
C PHE A 48 1.08 -2.53 -11.23
N ASP A 49 0.90 -1.35 -10.63
CA ASP A 49 1.01 -0.07 -11.31
C ASP A 49 2.43 0.51 -11.15
N SER A 50 2.90 0.69 -9.93
CA SER A 50 4.26 1.13 -9.65
C SER A 50 4.89 0.40 -8.46
N VAL A 51 6.22 0.38 -8.47
CA VAL A 51 7.04 -0.13 -7.35
C VAL A 51 8.15 0.88 -7.13
N ASP A 52 8.15 1.53 -5.98
CA ASP A 52 9.13 2.54 -5.58
C ASP A 52 9.85 2.11 -4.32
N SER A 53 11.06 2.59 -4.13
CA SER A 53 11.81 2.35 -2.91
C SER A 53 12.42 3.63 -2.36
N ARG A 54 12.64 3.64 -1.04
CA ARG A 54 13.32 4.76 -0.37
C ARG A 54 14.12 4.30 0.82
N LEU A 55 15.22 4.99 1.09
CA LEU A 55 15.88 5.00 2.39
C LEU A 55 15.45 6.24 3.17
N LYS A 56 15.12 6.05 4.45
CA LYS A 56 14.84 7.15 5.36
C LYS A 56 16.15 7.85 5.73
N THR A 57 16.16 9.18 5.68
CA THR A 57 17.34 9.99 6.07
C THR A 57 17.59 9.92 7.57
N PHE A 58 18.84 10.22 7.98
CA PHE A 58 19.22 10.35 9.39
C PHE A 58 18.30 11.34 10.10
N GLU A 59 18.10 12.53 9.54
CA GLU A 59 17.24 13.57 10.11
C GLU A 59 15.80 13.06 10.34
N SER A 60 15.19 12.42 9.33
CA SER A 60 13.84 11.84 9.46
C SER A 60 13.78 10.73 10.52
N THR A 61 14.88 10.00 10.71
CA THR A 61 14.99 8.96 11.74
C THR A 61 15.06 9.56 13.14
N ILE A 62 15.87 10.61 13.32
CA ILE A 62 15.98 11.35 14.59
C ILE A 62 14.63 11.97 14.96
N ASN A 63 13.94 12.60 14.00
CA ASN A 63 12.62 13.19 14.22
C ASN A 63 11.62 12.12 14.68
N LYS A 64 11.60 10.96 14.02
CA LYS A 64 10.74 9.83 14.43
C LYS A 64 11.08 9.33 15.83
N CYS A 65 12.36 9.23 16.19
CA CYS A 65 12.78 8.85 17.53
C CYS A 65 12.28 9.86 18.57
N SER A 66 12.41 11.15 18.27
CA SER A 66 11.93 12.24 19.14
C SER A 66 10.41 12.17 19.36
N GLU A 67 9.62 12.03 18.29
CA GLU A 67 8.15 11.89 18.34
C GLU A 67 7.70 10.68 19.16
N ARG A 68 8.47 9.59 19.14
CA ARG A 68 8.18 8.34 19.84
C ARG A 68 8.80 8.25 21.24
N GLY A 69 9.59 9.24 21.64
CA GLY A 69 10.33 9.21 22.90
C GLY A 69 11.42 8.12 22.96
N TYR A 70 11.97 7.71 21.80
CA TYR A 70 13.02 6.71 21.76
C TYR A 70 14.39 7.32 22.08
N PRO A 71 15.23 6.65 22.87
CA PRO A 71 16.61 7.06 23.08
C PRO A 71 17.39 7.14 21.76
N LEU A 72 18.19 8.21 21.60
CA LEU A 72 19.01 8.42 20.41
C LEU A 72 20.31 7.62 20.52
N ASN A 73 20.26 6.36 20.13
CA ASN A 73 21.42 5.48 19.93
C ASN A 73 21.13 4.47 18.82
N ILE A 74 22.19 3.98 18.18
CA ILE A 74 22.07 3.11 17.01
C ILE A 74 21.38 1.78 17.30
N SER A 75 21.54 1.22 18.50
CA SER A 75 20.91 -0.06 18.87
C SER A 75 19.39 0.09 18.93
N VAL A 76 18.90 1.17 19.53
CA VAL A 76 17.46 1.48 19.59
C VAL A 76 16.90 1.80 18.21
N ILE A 77 17.64 2.54 17.38
CA ILE A 77 17.26 2.82 16.00
C ILE A 77 17.07 1.51 15.23
N LYS A 78 18.05 0.60 15.28
CA LYS A 78 17.98 -0.71 14.62
C LYS A 78 16.80 -1.57 15.09
N GLU A 79 16.47 -1.53 16.37
CA GLU A 79 15.40 -2.31 16.96
C GLU A 79 14.01 -1.71 16.69
N ARG A 80 13.86 -0.37 16.83
CA ARG A 80 12.56 0.31 16.90
C ARG A 80 12.14 0.99 15.59
N VAL A 81 13.09 1.38 14.73
CA VAL A 81 12.80 2.09 13.48
C VAL A 81 12.93 1.12 12.30
N ARG A 82 11.86 0.39 12.02
CA ARG A 82 11.85 -0.68 11.00
C ARG A 82 11.63 -0.19 9.57
N ASP A 83 11.35 1.10 9.37
CA ASP A 83 11.03 1.73 8.09
C ASP A 83 12.16 2.59 7.53
N ILE A 84 13.43 2.26 7.89
CA ILE A 84 14.62 2.90 7.29
C ILE A 84 14.72 2.46 5.83
N ALA A 85 14.58 1.17 5.55
CA ALA A 85 14.40 0.65 4.20
C ALA A 85 12.90 0.45 3.94
N GLY A 86 12.36 1.12 2.91
CA GLY A 86 10.94 1.05 2.57
C GLY A 86 10.72 0.81 1.08
N ILE A 87 9.77 -0.08 0.77
CA ILE A 87 9.25 -0.28 -0.58
C ILE A 87 7.77 0.11 -0.57
N ARG A 88 7.35 0.77 -1.63
CA ARG A 88 5.95 1.07 -1.88
C ARG A 88 5.52 0.42 -3.18
N ILE A 89 4.47 -0.38 -3.11
CA ILE A 89 3.82 -1.00 -4.26
C ILE A 89 2.44 -0.37 -4.38
N VAL A 90 2.15 0.17 -5.57
CA VAL A 90 0.83 0.69 -5.89
C VAL A 90 0.17 -0.27 -6.86
N THR A 91 -1.07 -0.65 -6.58
CA THR A 91 -1.90 -1.49 -7.44
C THR A 91 -2.95 -0.65 -8.17
N PRO A 92 -3.38 -1.03 -9.38
CA PRO A 92 -4.45 -0.35 -10.09
C PRO A 92 -5.77 -0.35 -9.34
N PHE A 93 -6.13 -1.49 -8.72
CA PHE A 93 -7.38 -1.69 -7.98
C PHE A 93 -7.12 -2.31 -6.63
N ARG A 94 -8.09 -2.22 -5.73
CA ARG A 94 -7.97 -2.70 -4.35
C ARG A 94 -7.81 -4.21 -4.23
N ASP A 95 -8.53 -4.98 -5.03
CA ASP A 95 -8.46 -6.44 -5.03
C ASP A 95 -7.12 -6.98 -5.56
N ASP A 96 -6.38 -6.19 -6.33
CA ASP A 96 -5.00 -6.53 -6.72
C ASP A 96 -4.03 -6.57 -5.52
N ILE A 97 -4.35 -5.89 -4.42
CA ILE A 97 -3.51 -5.88 -3.21
C ILE A 97 -3.31 -7.30 -2.68
N GLU A 98 -4.37 -8.09 -2.60
CA GLU A 98 -4.28 -9.48 -2.14
C GLU A 98 -3.41 -10.34 -3.08
N THR A 99 -3.59 -10.16 -4.40
CA THR A 99 -2.77 -10.86 -5.41
C THR A 99 -1.29 -10.55 -5.25
N VAL A 100 -0.95 -9.27 -5.04
CA VAL A 100 0.44 -8.84 -4.83
C VAL A 100 1.01 -9.39 -3.53
N ILE A 101 0.24 -9.35 -2.44
CA ILE A 101 0.69 -9.87 -1.13
C ILE A 101 0.94 -11.38 -1.23
N ASN A 102 0.00 -12.13 -1.80
CA ASN A 102 0.14 -13.58 -2.01
C ASN A 102 1.40 -13.90 -2.82
N ALA A 103 1.72 -13.11 -3.84
CA ALA A 103 2.95 -13.31 -4.60
C ALA A 103 4.21 -13.04 -3.77
N ILE A 104 4.21 -11.99 -2.93
CA ILE A 104 5.35 -11.66 -2.07
C ILE A 104 5.57 -12.73 -1.00
N GLU A 105 4.51 -13.31 -0.43
CA GLU A 105 4.60 -14.38 0.56
C GLU A 105 5.33 -15.63 0.05
N HIS A 106 5.32 -15.86 -1.27
CA HIS A 106 6.03 -16.97 -1.90
C HIS A 106 7.49 -16.68 -2.24
N ILE A 107 7.99 -15.47 -1.99
CA ILE A 107 9.39 -15.10 -2.22
C ILE A 107 10.24 -15.56 -1.04
N HIS A 108 11.00 -16.64 -1.20
CA HIS A 108 11.81 -17.21 -0.12
C HIS A 108 12.82 -16.27 0.55
N ARG A 109 13.25 -15.21 -0.15
CA ARG A 109 14.20 -14.23 0.38
C ARG A 109 13.56 -13.12 1.19
N ILE A 110 12.23 -13.02 1.16
CA ILE A 110 11.44 -12.03 1.90
C ILE A 110 10.69 -12.78 3.01
N ASN A 111 11.18 -12.67 4.24
CA ASN A 111 10.48 -13.24 5.37
C ASN A 111 9.55 -12.20 5.99
N ILE A 112 8.24 -12.43 5.94
CA ILE A 112 7.24 -11.54 6.54
C ILE A 112 7.07 -11.93 8.00
N ASP A 113 7.39 -11.02 8.93
CA ASP A 113 7.26 -11.24 10.38
C ASP A 113 5.97 -10.63 10.96
N GLN A 114 5.38 -9.62 10.27
CA GLN A 114 4.13 -9.01 10.70
C GLN A 114 3.41 -8.34 9.54
N ILE A 115 2.11 -8.51 9.47
CA ILE A 115 1.22 -7.76 8.56
C ILE A 115 0.37 -6.80 9.40
N LYS A 116 0.32 -5.51 9.01
CA LYS A 116 -0.60 -4.51 9.56
C LYS A 116 -1.58 -4.09 8.48
N ASP A 117 -2.82 -4.44 8.68
CA ASP A 117 -3.90 -4.17 7.74
C ASP A 117 -4.64 -2.89 8.12
N TYR A 118 -4.20 -1.76 7.52
CA TYR A 118 -4.92 -0.50 7.64
C TYR A 118 -6.01 -0.31 6.57
N VAL A 119 -6.31 -1.35 5.77
CA VAL A 119 -7.48 -1.37 4.90
C VAL A 119 -8.69 -1.85 5.68
N ALA A 120 -8.52 -2.95 6.46
CA ALA A 120 -9.55 -3.43 7.37
C ALA A 120 -9.76 -2.50 8.58
N GLU A 121 -8.68 -1.91 9.12
CA GLU A 121 -8.70 -1.00 10.26
C GLU A 121 -8.03 0.34 9.92
N PRO A 122 -8.70 1.25 9.20
CA PRO A 122 -8.15 2.54 8.82
C PRO A 122 -7.74 3.39 10.03
N LYS A 123 -6.68 4.18 9.86
CA LYS A 123 -6.29 5.14 10.90
C LYS A 123 -7.35 6.22 11.06
N THR A 124 -7.32 6.92 12.20
CA THR A 124 -8.29 7.96 12.55
C THR A 124 -8.39 9.11 11.53
N ASN A 125 -7.32 9.36 10.78
CA ASN A 125 -7.29 10.34 9.69
C ASN A 125 -7.78 9.80 8.34
N GLY A 126 -8.16 8.52 8.25
CA GLY A 126 -8.58 7.88 7.00
C GLY A 126 -7.45 7.22 6.20
N TYR A 127 -6.22 7.19 6.71
CA TYR A 127 -5.11 6.49 6.05
C TYR A 127 -5.38 5.00 5.94
N MET A 128 -5.17 4.46 4.74
CA MET A 128 -5.27 3.02 4.42
C MET A 128 -4.03 2.55 3.67
N SER A 129 -3.58 1.35 3.97
CA SER A 129 -2.50 0.62 3.30
C SER A 129 -2.34 -0.72 3.99
N ILE A 130 -1.75 -1.72 3.33
CA ILE A 130 -1.23 -2.90 4.02
C ILE A 130 0.28 -2.75 4.17
N HIS A 131 0.77 -2.91 5.40
CA HIS A 131 2.20 -2.85 5.70
C HIS A 131 2.71 -4.24 6.04
N LEU A 132 3.64 -4.73 5.24
CA LEU A 132 4.38 -5.96 5.49
C LEU A 132 5.70 -5.57 6.16
N ASN A 133 5.88 -5.91 7.44
CA ASN A 133 7.17 -5.84 8.09
C ASN A 133 7.95 -7.10 7.71
N THR A 134 9.02 -6.95 6.97
CA THR A 134 9.79 -8.06 6.43
C THR A 134 11.23 -8.05 6.95
N GLN A 135 11.90 -9.17 6.78
CA GLN A 135 13.30 -9.38 7.11
C GLN A 135 14.03 -9.94 5.90
N ILE A 136 15.12 -9.29 5.53
CA ILE A 136 15.95 -9.67 4.39
C ILE A 136 17.34 -10.06 4.91
N GLN A 137 17.81 -11.23 4.54
CA GLN A 137 19.16 -11.67 4.87
C GLN A 137 20.15 -11.09 3.84
N ILE A 138 21.18 -10.43 4.34
CA ILE A 138 22.30 -9.92 3.56
C ILE A 138 23.62 -10.51 4.07
N PHE A 139 24.66 -10.43 3.27
CA PHE A 139 26.02 -10.71 3.68
C PHE A 139 26.85 -9.45 3.65
N VAL A 140 27.45 -9.10 4.78
CA VAL A 140 28.35 -7.94 4.91
C VAL A 140 29.78 -8.45 5.09
N PRO A 141 30.73 -8.08 4.21
CA PRO A 141 32.12 -8.43 4.41
C PRO A 141 32.58 -8.06 5.82
N ASP A 142 33.38 -8.89 6.46
CA ASP A 142 33.95 -8.73 7.82
C ASP A 142 32.91 -8.74 8.97
N LYS A 143 31.60 -8.59 8.69
CA LYS A 143 30.53 -8.66 9.69
C LYS A 143 29.68 -9.94 9.56
N GLY A 144 29.78 -10.69 8.44
CA GLY A 144 29.04 -11.91 8.18
C GLY A 144 27.57 -11.69 7.79
N SER A 145 26.74 -12.71 8.03
CA SER A 145 25.30 -12.64 7.72
C SER A 145 24.57 -11.69 8.67
N ARG A 146 23.69 -10.87 8.11
CA ARG A 146 22.83 -9.90 8.82
C ARG A 146 21.40 -10.05 8.36
N ILE A 147 20.46 -9.82 9.28
CA ILE A 147 19.02 -9.73 8.99
C ILE A 147 18.61 -8.29 9.13
N ILE A 148 18.10 -7.71 8.06
CA ILE A 148 17.75 -6.30 7.97
C ILE A 148 16.25 -6.16 7.75
N PRO A 149 15.54 -5.32 8.53
CA PRO A 149 14.13 -5.04 8.31
C PRO A 149 13.92 -4.18 7.05
N VAL A 150 12.91 -4.54 6.26
CA VAL A 150 12.39 -3.75 5.15
C VAL A 150 10.88 -3.65 5.31
N GLU A 151 10.33 -2.44 5.32
CA GLU A 151 8.88 -2.24 5.32
C GLU A 151 8.37 -2.20 3.86
N ILE A 152 7.43 -3.09 3.51
CA ILE A 152 6.76 -3.05 2.21
C ILE A 152 5.34 -2.55 2.44
N GLN A 153 4.98 -1.44 1.79
CA GLN A 153 3.65 -0.84 1.82
C GLN A 153 2.94 -1.17 0.52
N VAL A 154 1.80 -1.85 0.61
CA VAL A 154 0.95 -2.16 -0.55
C VAL A 154 -0.34 -1.36 -0.42
N ARG A 155 -0.70 -0.64 -1.47
CA ARG A 155 -1.90 0.21 -1.53
C ARG A 155 -2.42 0.34 -2.96
N ASP A 156 -3.71 0.61 -3.13
CA ASP A 156 -4.26 0.97 -4.42
C ASP A 156 -3.99 2.45 -4.79
N LYS A 157 -4.36 2.83 -5.99
CA LYS A 157 -4.22 4.21 -6.51
C LYS A 157 -4.95 5.25 -5.68
N ALA A 158 -6.14 4.93 -5.17
CA ALA A 158 -6.93 5.84 -4.37
C ALA A 158 -6.27 6.08 -3.00
N MET A 159 -5.75 5.03 -2.37
CA MET A 159 -4.99 5.11 -1.13
C MET A 159 -3.68 5.87 -1.31
N ASP A 160 -2.97 5.68 -2.44
CA ASP A 160 -1.72 6.38 -2.73
C ASP A 160 -1.95 7.87 -2.98
N LEU A 161 -3.01 8.21 -3.70
CA LEU A 161 -3.43 9.60 -3.90
C LEU A 161 -3.74 10.27 -2.55
N TRP A 162 -4.53 9.61 -1.69
CA TRP A 162 -4.84 10.13 -0.37
C TRP A 162 -3.57 10.39 0.45
N ALA A 163 -2.67 9.41 0.52
CA ALA A 163 -1.42 9.51 1.27
C ALA A 163 -0.49 10.61 0.73
N THR A 164 -0.49 10.82 -0.58
CA THR A 164 0.29 11.89 -1.22
C THR A 164 -0.26 13.26 -0.84
N VAL A 165 -1.58 13.46 -0.90
CA VAL A 165 -2.24 14.72 -0.53
C VAL A 165 -2.04 15.01 0.97
N GLU A 166 -2.26 14.02 1.83
CA GLU A 166 -2.06 14.16 3.28
C GLU A 166 -0.61 14.58 3.61
N HIS A 167 0.37 13.92 3.00
CA HIS A 167 1.77 14.24 3.21
C HIS A 167 2.11 15.69 2.84
N VAL A 168 1.64 16.17 1.67
CA VAL A 168 1.89 17.55 1.21
C VAL A 168 1.24 18.58 2.13
N LEU A 169 0.03 18.31 2.62
CA LEU A 169 -0.69 19.23 3.50
C LEU A 169 -0.14 19.22 4.94
N ARG A 170 0.26 18.05 5.44
CA ARG A 170 0.91 17.91 6.76
C ARG A 170 2.29 18.57 6.82
N TYR A 171 3.07 18.48 5.76
CA TYR A 171 4.39 19.12 5.72
C TYR A 171 4.33 20.63 6.01
N LYS A 172 3.20 21.26 5.74
CA LYS A 172 2.96 22.69 6.01
C LYS A 172 2.37 22.97 7.40
N ASN A 173 1.92 21.94 8.12
CA ASN A 173 1.25 22.11 9.42
C ASN A 173 1.44 20.85 10.28
N ASP A 174 2.42 20.88 11.17
CA ASP A 174 2.80 19.75 12.03
C ASP A 174 1.71 19.35 13.05
N ASN A 175 0.72 20.21 13.29
CA ASN A 175 -0.37 19.93 14.24
C ASN A 175 -1.73 20.33 13.66
N PRO A 176 -2.29 19.55 12.73
CA PRO A 176 -3.55 19.87 12.08
C PRO A 176 -4.71 19.88 13.09
N SER A 177 -5.63 20.83 12.89
CA SER A 177 -6.82 20.96 13.74
C SER A 177 -7.75 19.73 13.58
N PRO A 178 -8.65 19.45 14.56
CA PRO A 178 -9.66 18.39 14.44
C PRO A 178 -10.53 18.51 13.18
N GLU A 179 -10.74 19.74 12.69
CA GLU A 179 -11.47 20.00 11.46
C GLU A 179 -10.72 19.44 10.24
N VAL A 180 -9.42 19.66 10.16
CA VAL A 180 -8.57 19.14 9.08
C VAL A 180 -8.59 17.60 9.09
N TYR A 181 -8.54 16.97 10.27
CA TYR A 181 -8.67 15.51 10.37
C TYR A 181 -10.01 14.99 9.84
N ARG A 182 -11.11 15.68 10.13
CA ARG A 182 -12.44 15.33 9.58
C ARG A 182 -12.48 15.44 8.06
N GLN A 183 -11.85 16.49 7.51
CA GLN A 183 -11.77 16.66 6.05
C GLN A 183 -10.91 15.57 5.39
N PHE A 184 -9.77 15.17 5.98
CA PHE A 184 -8.99 14.04 5.49
C PHE A 184 -9.79 12.75 5.47
N LYS A 185 -10.58 12.49 6.52
CA LYS A 185 -11.45 11.31 6.58
C LYS A 185 -12.53 11.35 5.50
N ALA A 186 -13.18 12.48 5.28
CA ALA A 186 -14.18 12.65 4.24
C ALA A 186 -13.58 12.42 2.83
N VAL A 187 -12.37 12.92 2.56
CA VAL A 187 -11.65 12.65 1.31
C VAL A 187 -11.35 11.15 1.17
N ALA A 188 -10.94 10.47 2.23
CA ALA A 188 -10.72 9.02 2.20
C ALA A 188 -12.01 8.25 1.85
N GLU A 189 -13.15 8.66 2.41
CA GLU A 189 -14.46 8.06 2.11
C GLU A 189 -14.86 8.23 0.62
N ILE A 190 -14.63 9.41 0.05
CA ILE A 190 -14.87 9.66 -1.38
C ILE A 190 -13.95 8.82 -2.27
N LEU A 191 -12.67 8.72 -1.93
CA LEU A 191 -11.71 7.90 -2.68
C LEU A 191 -12.02 6.40 -2.58
N ASN A 192 -12.53 5.93 -1.44
CA ASN A 192 -13.02 4.57 -1.27
C ASN A 192 -14.21 4.28 -2.19
N GLU A 193 -15.15 5.21 -2.30
CA GLU A 193 -16.30 5.06 -3.18
C GLU A 193 -15.87 5.08 -4.65
N PHE A 194 -14.95 5.97 -5.01
CA PHE A 194 -14.34 6.01 -6.35
C PHE A 194 -13.72 4.67 -6.72
N ASP A 195 -12.89 4.09 -5.83
CA ASP A 195 -12.23 2.80 -6.06
C ASP A 195 -13.24 1.67 -6.27
N ARG A 196 -14.31 1.61 -5.45
CA ARG A 196 -15.40 0.65 -5.62
C ARG A 196 -16.07 0.79 -6.98
N MET A 197 -16.42 2.03 -7.38
CA MET A 197 -17.03 2.29 -8.69
C MET A 197 -16.09 1.94 -9.85
N ALA A 198 -14.78 2.15 -9.68
CA ALA A 198 -13.78 1.79 -10.69
C ALA A 198 -13.65 0.27 -10.86
N MET A 199 -13.75 -0.51 -9.78
CA MET A 199 -13.80 -1.96 -9.85
C MET A 199 -15.11 -2.45 -10.52
N ASP A 200 -16.26 -1.88 -10.16
CA ASP A 200 -17.55 -2.21 -10.78
C ASP A 200 -17.49 -1.92 -12.30
N LEU A 201 -16.85 -0.81 -12.71
CA LEU A 201 -16.68 -0.46 -14.12
C LEU A 201 -15.72 -1.41 -14.86
N ARG A 202 -14.62 -1.83 -14.22
CA ARG A 202 -13.70 -2.82 -14.78
C ARG A 202 -14.39 -4.14 -15.06
N ASP A 203 -15.24 -4.57 -14.11
CA ASP A 203 -15.92 -5.86 -14.16
C ASP A 203 -17.24 -5.79 -14.97
N PHE A 204 -17.58 -4.59 -15.47
CA PHE A 204 -18.74 -4.40 -16.32
C PHE A 204 -18.56 -5.09 -17.67
N ASP A 205 -19.42 -6.10 -17.95
CA ASP A 205 -19.49 -6.77 -19.24
C ASP A 205 -20.64 -6.18 -20.07
N PRO A 206 -20.36 -5.47 -21.17
CA PRO A 206 -21.39 -4.87 -22.01
C PRO A 206 -22.34 -5.89 -22.67
N GLU A 207 -21.90 -7.13 -22.90
CA GLU A 207 -22.72 -8.17 -23.52
C GLU A 207 -23.75 -8.71 -22.52
N ILE A 208 -23.32 -8.99 -21.27
CA ILE A 208 -24.21 -9.40 -20.18
C ILE A 208 -25.22 -8.30 -19.86
N ALA A 209 -24.81 -7.03 -19.81
CA ALA A 209 -25.71 -5.91 -19.58
C ALA A 209 -26.76 -5.77 -20.70
N ALA A 210 -26.38 -5.98 -21.97
CA ALA A 210 -27.29 -5.95 -23.10
C ALA A 210 -28.28 -7.13 -23.09
N GLU A 211 -27.86 -8.31 -22.66
CA GLU A 211 -28.72 -9.49 -22.53
C GLU A 211 -29.77 -9.33 -21.41
N ASN A 212 -29.37 -8.83 -20.26
CA ASN A 212 -30.25 -8.50 -19.15
C ASN A 212 -31.30 -7.45 -19.55
N THR A 213 -30.92 -6.45 -20.31
CA THR A 213 -31.82 -5.41 -20.83
C THR A 213 -32.83 -6.02 -21.84
N ARG A 214 -32.42 -6.89 -22.74
CA ARG A 214 -33.31 -7.58 -23.68
C ARG A 214 -34.30 -8.52 -22.96
N SER A 215 -33.84 -9.25 -21.94
CA SER A 215 -34.66 -10.13 -21.12
C SER A 215 -35.73 -9.33 -20.35
N ALA A 216 -35.34 -8.20 -19.75
CA ALA A 216 -36.29 -7.32 -19.05
C ALA A 216 -37.35 -6.73 -20.00
N LEU A 217 -36.98 -6.33 -21.20
CA LEU A 217 -37.87 -5.80 -22.21
C LEU A 217 -38.79 -6.87 -22.80
N SER A 218 -38.34 -8.11 -22.97
CA SER A 218 -39.13 -9.23 -23.44
C SER A 218 -40.23 -9.64 -22.44
N GLY A 219 -39.95 -9.51 -21.13
CA GLY A 219 -40.94 -9.75 -20.06
C GLY A 219 -42.10 -8.74 -20.00
N LEU A 220 -41.90 -7.56 -20.60
CA LEU A 220 -42.92 -6.49 -20.63
C LEU A 220 -43.84 -6.54 -21.84
N SER A 221 -43.63 -7.43 -22.83
CA SER A 221 -44.33 -7.45 -24.11
C SER A 221 -45.34 -8.58 -24.23
N THR A 222 -46.19 -8.82 -23.23
CA THR A 222 -47.42 -9.62 -23.43
C THR A 222 -48.62 -8.81 -22.96
N PRO A 223 -49.28 -8.04 -23.82
CA PRO A 223 -50.61 -7.57 -23.52
C PRO A 223 -51.55 -8.77 -23.56
N ALA A 224 -52.27 -9.00 -22.50
CA ALA A 224 -53.37 -10.00 -22.45
C ALA A 224 -54.36 -9.69 -23.56
N SER A 225 -54.58 -10.65 -24.47
CA SER A 225 -55.65 -10.58 -25.47
C SER A 225 -56.98 -10.44 -24.77
N PRO A 226 -57.84 -9.51 -25.17
CA PRO A 226 -59.19 -9.41 -24.61
C PRO A 226 -60.02 -10.60 -25.08
N ASN A 227 -60.49 -11.37 -24.13
CA ASN A 227 -61.40 -12.51 -24.30
C ASN A 227 -62.76 -12.00 -24.78
N THR A 228 -62.98 -11.98 -26.10
CA THR A 228 -64.26 -11.73 -26.69
C THR A 228 -65.15 -12.96 -26.49
N LYS A 229 -65.97 -12.94 -25.44
CA LYS A 229 -67.15 -13.82 -25.36
C LYS A 229 -68.18 -13.25 -26.30
N ASN A 230 -68.48 -14.00 -27.39
CA ASN A 230 -69.68 -13.80 -28.17
C ASN A 230 -70.86 -14.31 -27.38
N PRO A 231 -71.96 -13.59 -27.33
CA PRO A 231 -73.27 -14.13 -26.91
C PRO A 231 -74.03 -14.61 -28.15
N THR A 232 -74.31 -15.86 -28.20
CA THR A 232 -75.39 -16.37 -29.10
C THR A 232 -76.30 -17.28 -28.32
N ASP A 233 -77.58 -16.86 -28.30
CA ASP A 233 -78.86 -17.59 -28.22
C ASP A 233 -79.03 -18.66 -27.14
#